data_3f76b8c9b027b05b66c1cf98af98a633
#
_entry.id   3f76b8c9b027b05b66c1cf98af98a633
#
_cell.length_a   1.000
_cell.length_b   1.000
_cell.length_c   1.000
_cell.angle_alpha   90.00
_cell.angle_beta   90.00
_cell.angle_gamma   90.00
#
_symmetry.space_group_name_H-M   'P 1'
#
loop_
_entity.id
_entity.type
_entity.pdbx_description
1 polymer ?
#
loop_
_entity_poly.entity_id
_entity_poly.type
_entity_poly.pdbx_seq_one_letter_code
_entity_poly.pdbx_strand_id
1 'polypeptide(L)' 'MARIIDGKDMNLIGKNVRKYRKLRKMSQQKLSDSLELLGVYVCRGSVSRIEDKSRTVTDIELFAIAKVLEVSIEELFK' A
#
# COMPACT_ATOMS: atom_id res chain seq x y z
N MET A 1 2.78 -25.53 14.64
CA MET A 1 3.52 -24.57 13.76
C MET A 1 2.90 -23.18 13.92
N ALA A 2 3.73 -22.18 14.11
CA ALA A 2 3.26 -20.81 14.21
C ALA A 2 2.78 -20.32 12.83
N ARG A 3 1.72 -19.51 12.84
CA ARG A 3 1.22 -18.93 11.60
C ARG A 3 2.03 -17.70 11.23
N ILE A 4 2.31 -17.53 9.96
CA ILE A 4 2.94 -16.33 9.43
C ILE A 4 1.91 -15.20 9.34
N ILE A 5 0.66 -15.55 9.05
CA ILE A 5 -0.46 -14.61 8.89
C ILE A 5 -1.52 -14.97 9.92
N ASP A 6 -1.99 -13.97 10.67
CA ASP A 6 -2.95 -14.21 11.75
C ASP A 6 -4.40 -14.37 11.30
N GLY A 7 -4.68 -14.16 10.02
CA GLY A 7 -6.01 -14.32 9.45
C GLY A 7 -6.91 -13.09 9.57
N LYS A 8 -6.49 -12.06 10.28
CA LYS A 8 -7.27 -10.82 10.41
C LYS A 8 -6.84 -9.80 9.37
N ASP A 9 -5.55 -9.72 9.11
CA ASP A 9 -5.00 -8.76 8.17
C ASP A 9 -5.13 -9.30 6.75
N MET A 10 -5.60 -8.45 5.85
CA MET A 10 -5.79 -8.82 4.45
C MET A 10 -4.57 -8.50 3.59
N ASN A 11 -3.58 -7.82 4.14
CA ASN A 11 -2.31 -7.59 3.48
C ASN A 11 -1.22 -7.41 4.54
N LEU A 12 0.03 -7.48 4.12
CA LEU A 12 1.18 -7.37 5.03
C LEU A 12 1.88 -6.02 4.92
N ILE A 13 1.48 -5.18 3.98
CA ILE A 13 2.25 -3.97 3.64
C ILE A 13 1.61 -2.68 4.14
N GLY A 14 0.37 -2.71 4.61
CA GLY A 14 -0.42 -1.49 4.86
C GLY A 14 0.26 -0.50 5.79
N LYS A 15 0.85 -0.99 6.88
CA LYS A 15 1.54 -0.13 7.84
C LYS A 15 2.71 0.61 7.19
N ASN A 16 3.47 -0.09 6.36
CA ASN A 16 4.61 0.51 5.68
C ASN A 16 4.18 1.44 4.54
N VAL A 17 3.08 1.13 3.86
CA VAL A 17 2.51 2.05 2.86
C VAL A 17 2.22 3.39 3.53
N ARG A 18 1.55 3.37 4.67
CA ARG A 18 1.24 4.59 5.41
C ARG A 18 2.51 5.31 5.84
N LYS A 19 3.49 4.57 6.36
CA LYS A 19 4.76 5.13 6.82
C LYS A 19 5.47 5.87 5.70
N TYR A 20 5.66 5.23 4.56
CA TYR A 20 6.40 5.83 3.45
C TYR A 20 5.59 6.94 2.77
N ARG A 21 4.25 6.80 2.72
CA ARG A 21 3.40 7.87 2.22
C ARG A 21 3.61 9.15 3.04
N LYS A 22 3.62 9.03 4.37
CA LYS A 22 3.82 10.16 5.25
C LYS A 22 5.23 10.73 5.13
N LEU A 23 6.23 9.87 4.97
CA LEU A 23 7.60 10.31 4.74
C LEU A 23 7.73 11.13 3.46
N ARG A 24 6.95 10.79 2.43
CA ARG A 24 6.91 11.54 1.17
C ARG A 24 5.97 12.74 1.24
N LYS A 25 5.36 12.99 2.41
CA LYS A 25 4.44 14.10 2.63
C LYS A 25 3.25 14.08 1.67
N MET A 26 2.75 12.89 1.39
CA MET A 26 1.60 12.68 0.52
C MET A 26 0.35 12.42 1.33
N SER A 27 -0.78 12.99 0.90
CA SER A 27 -2.09 12.59 1.42
C SER A 27 -2.49 11.25 0.80
N GLN A 28 -3.52 10.62 1.34
CA GLN A 28 -4.08 9.41 0.72
C GLN A 28 -4.61 9.72 -0.67
N GLN A 29 -5.21 10.89 -0.86
CA GLN A 29 -5.70 11.31 -2.17
C GLN A 29 -4.54 11.48 -3.16
N LYS A 30 -3.43 12.06 -2.71
CA LYS A 30 -2.27 12.23 -3.58
C LYS A 30 -1.69 10.90 -4.03
N LEU A 31 -1.64 9.93 -3.12
CA LEU A 31 -1.20 8.58 -3.49
C LEU A 31 -2.14 7.97 -4.52
N SER A 32 -3.47 8.10 -4.30
CA SER A 32 -4.47 7.62 -5.25
C SER A 32 -4.25 8.26 -6.63
N ASP A 33 -4.08 9.58 -6.68
CA ASP A 33 -3.88 10.31 -7.94
C ASP A 33 -2.60 9.85 -8.64
N SER A 34 -1.54 9.64 -7.89
CA SER A 34 -0.25 9.20 -8.46
C SER A 34 -0.34 7.79 -9.03
N LEU A 35 -1.09 6.91 -8.37
CA LEU A 35 -1.33 5.55 -8.88
C LEU A 35 -2.12 5.61 -10.19
N GLU A 36 -3.12 6.48 -10.25
CA GLU A 36 -3.93 6.63 -11.47
C GLU A 36 -3.07 7.04 -12.67
N LEU A 37 -2.07 7.89 -12.46
CA LEU A 37 -1.15 8.29 -13.52
C LEU A 37 -0.35 7.11 -14.07
N LEU A 38 -0.20 6.05 -13.29
CA LEU A 38 0.45 4.82 -13.74
C LEU A 38 -0.55 3.81 -14.31
N GLY A 39 -1.82 4.19 -14.40
CA GLY A 39 -2.87 3.30 -14.90
C GLY A 39 -3.41 2.34 -13.85
N VAL A 40 -3.12 2.59 -12.58
CA VAL A 40 -3.56 1.73 -11.48
C VAL A 40 -4.59 2.48 -10.66
N TYR A 41 -5.85 2.03 -10.72
CA TYR A 41 -6.96 2.76 -10.12
C TYR A 41 -7.24 2.25 -8.71
N VAL A 42 -6.77 3.00 -7.73
CA VAL A 42 -7.02 2.73 -6.31
C VAL A 42 -7.53 4.04 -5.71
N CYS A 43 -8.82 4.12 -5.45
CA CYS A 43 -9.41 5.34 -4.92
C CYS A 43 -8.94 5.60 -3.50
N ARG A 44 -9.15 6.83 -3.01
CA ARG A 44 -8.71 7.22 -1.67
C ARG A 44 -9.23 6.27 -0.58
N GLY A 45 -10.50 5.86 -0.68
CA GLY A 45 -11.07 4.91 0.27
C GLY A 45 -10.36 3.57 0.25
N SER A 46 -9.94 3.12 -0.94
CA SER A 46 -9.16 1.89 -1.06
C SER A 46 -7.75 2.05 -0.52
N VAL A 47 -7.11 3.21 -0.70
CA VAL A 47 -5.81 3.49 -0.08
C VAL A 47 -5.96 3.38 1.43
N SER A 48 -7.00 3.97 1.99
CA SER A 48 -7.27 3.89 3.43
C SER A 48 -7.39 2.44 3.90
N ARG A 49 -8.11 1.61 3.14
CA ARG A 49 -8.30 0.19 3.49
C ARG A 49 -7.01 -0.61 3.33
N ILE A 50 -6.15 -0.25 2.39
CA ILE A 50 -4.83 -0.88 2.29
C ILE A 50 -4.03 -0.56 3.55
N GLU A 51 -4.03 0.69 3.98
CA GLU A 51 -3.22 1.13 5.13
C GLU A 51 -3.69 0.53 6.44
N ASP A 52 -5.00 0.31 6.60
CA ASP A 52 -5.52 -0.33 7.81
C ASP A 52 -5.60 -1.86 7.68
N LYS A 53 -5.12 -2.40 6.55
CA LYS A 53 -5.04 -3.83 6.26
C LYS A 53 -6.38 -4.53 6.17
N SER A 54 -7.43 -3.79 5.80
CA SER A 54 -8.77 -4.37 5.66
C SER A 54 -9.12 -4.78 4.24
N ARG A 55 -8.17 -4.69 3.30
CA ARG A 55 -8.37 -5.19 1.93
C ARG A 55 -7.08 -5.84 1.43
N THR A 56 -7.23 -6.74 0.46
CA THR A 56 -6.07 -7.35 -0.21
C THR A 56 -5.40 -6.34 -1.15
N VAL A 57 -4.17 -6.62 -1.51
CA VAL A 57 -3.40 -5.82 -2.46
C VAL A 57 -2.94 -6.76 -3.57
N THR A 58 -3.23 -6.39 -4.81
CA THR A 58 -2.76 -7.19 -5.96
C THR A 58 -1.28 -6.91 -6.21
N ASP A 59 -0.63 -7.80 -6.96
CA ASP A 59 0.77 -7.61 -7.30
C ASP A 59 0.99 -6.35 -8.14
N ILE A 60 0.06 -6.03 -9.02
CA ILE A 60 0.11 -4.81 -9.82
C ILE A 60 0.05 -3.58 -8.91
N GLU A 61 -0.87 -3.60 -7.96
CA GLU A 61 -1.00 -2.50 -6.99
C GLU A 61 0.26 -2.36 -6.15
N LEU A 62 0.81 -3.47 -5.69
CA LEU A 62 2.04 -3.48 -4.89
C LEU A 62 3.20 -2.86 -5.67
N PHE A 63 3.36 -3.28 -6.92
CA PHE A 63 4.42 -2.76 -7.78
C PHE A 63 4.29 -1.24 -7.97
N ALA A 64 3.08 -0.77 -8.27
CA ALA A 64 2.82 0.64 -8.50
C ALA A 64 3.02 1.47 -7.23
N ILE A 65 2.55 0.96 -6.09
CA ILE A 65 2.73 1.65 -4.80
C ILE A 65 4.22 1.83 -4.49
N ALA A 66 5.02 0.78 -4.69
CA ALA A 66 6.45 0.85 -4.46
C ALA A 66 7.10 1.90 -5.37
N LYS A 67 6.67 1.98 -6.63
CA LYS A 67 7.18 2.97 -7.57
C LYS A 67 6.84 4.40 -7.13
N VAL A 68 5.60 4.64 -6.75
CA VAL A 68 5.15 5.97 -6.33
C VAL A 68 5.88 6.40 -5.07
N LEU A 69 6.03 5.49 -4.12
CA LEU A 69 6.69 5.80 -2.84
C LEU A 69 8.21 5.78 -2.94
N GLU A 70 8.75 5.37 -4.07
CA GLU A 70 10.20 5.31 -4.33
C GLU A 70 10.93 4.42 -3.32
N VAL A 71 10.33 3.27 -3.04
CA VAL A 71 10.91 2.25 -2.16
C VAL A 71 10.94 0.93 -2.90
N SER A 72 11.75 0.00 -2.43
CA SER A 72 11.73 -1.35 -2.98
C SER A 72 10.49 -2.08 -2.46
N ILE A 73 10.06 -3.10 -3.18
CA ILE A 73 8.95 -3.94 -2.71
C ILE A 73 9.31 -4.55 -1.37
N GLU A 74 10.56 -4.95 -1.18
CA GLU A 74 11.02 -5.55 0.07
C GLU A 74 10.81 -4.61 1.26
N GLU A 75 11.05 -3.30 1.07
CA GLU A 75 10.85 -2.32 2.13
C GLU A 75 9.41 -2.30 2.64
N LEU A 76 8.46 -2.57 1.76
CA LEU A 76 7.06 -2.56 2.15
C LEU A 76 6.71 -3.74 3.07
N PHE A 77 7.52 -4.78 3.09
CA PHE A 77 7.28 -5.96 3.93
C PHE A 77 8.06 -5.94 5.26
N LYS A 78 8.89 -4.96 5.46
CA LYS A 78 9.63 -4.83 6.72
C LYS A 78 8.76 -4.19 7.79
#